data_d605dba35f4c26edb100f6d1220fc393
#
_entry.id   d605dba35f4c26edb100f6d1220fc393
#
_cell.length_a   1.000
_cell.length_b   1.000
_cell.length_c   1.000
_cell.angle_alpha   90.00
_cell.angle_beta   90.00
_cell.angle_gamma   90.00
#
_symmetry.space_group_name_H-M   'P 1'
#
loop_
_entity.id
_entity.type
_entity.pdbx_description
1 polymer ?
#
loop_
_entity_poly.entity_id
_entity_poly.type
_entity_poly.pdbx_seq_one_letter_code
_entity_poly.pdbx_strand_id
1 'polypeptide(L)'
;MNNLAELLLIIFIIKWIGILLFAFLGIRFLVVLSNLLRSNKLDRCTLADLNESETPMVSILIPARNEEKNLTNLLDDISKSSYNNFEIIIYDDNSTDETLSIIQKYSSKYNYIKYIHGRPLQSGWNGKQ
;
A
#
# COMPACT_ATOMS: atom_id res chain seq x y z
N MET A 1 41.65 39.66 -30.84
CA MET A 1 42.20 38.85 -29.71
C MET A 1 41.15 38.49 -28.65
N ASN A 2 40.04 39.22 -28.58
CA ASN A 2 39.01 38.96 -27.53
C ASN A 2 38.20 37.67 -27.74
N ASN A 3 37.95 37.23 -28.98
CA ASN A 3 37.11 36.06 -29.25
C ASN A 3 37.70 34.73 -28.77
N LEU A 4 39.03 34.58 -28.73
CA LEU A 4 39.68 33.36 -28.27
C LEU A 4 39.58 33.20 -26.75
N ALA A 5 39.76 34.29 -26.00
CA ALA A 5 39.63 34.28 -24.54
C ALA A 5 38.21 33.99 -24.08
N GLU A 6 37.22 34.56 -24.74
CA GLU A 6 35.80 34.29 -24.49
C GLU A 6 35.44 32.81 -24.79
N LEU A 7 35.94 32.27 -25.88
CA LEU A 7 35.74 30.87 -26.24
C LEU A 7 36.34 29.91 -25.20
N LEU A 8 37.55 30.19 -24.74
CA LEU A 8 38.21 29.41 -23.70
C LEU A 8 37.46 29.47 -22.36
N LEU A 9 36.92 30.64 -22.01
CA LEU A 9 36.09 30.80 -20.81
C LEU A 9 34.80 30.00 -20.90
N ILE A 10 34.12 30.01 -22.03
CA ILE A 10 32.89 29.24 -22.26
C ILE A 10 33.18 27.74 -22.15
N ILE A 11 34.27 27.26 -22.77
CA ILE A 11 34.65 25.84 -22.67
C ILE A 11 34.97 25.46 -21.22
N PHE A 12 35.64 26.34 -20.47
CA PHE A 12 35.93 26.12 -19.05
C PHE A 12 34.65 26.00 -18.22
N ILE A 13 33.68 26.88 -18.42
CA ILE A 13 32.40 26.88 -17.72
C ILE A 13 31.61 25.59 -18.05
N ILE A 14 31.52 25.23 -19.32
CA ILE A 14 30.81 24.01 -19.75
C ILE A 14 31.44 22.76 -19.12
N LYS A 15 32.77 22.69 -19.05
CA LYS A 15 33.47 21.59 -18.40
C LYS A 15 33.10 21.46 -16.92
N TRP A 16 33.08 22.56 -16.17
CA TRP A 16 32.72 22.53 -14.75
C TRP A 16 31.25 22.19 -14.52
N ILE A 17 30.34 22.70 -15.35
CA ILE A 17 28.93 22.34 -15.32
C ILE A 17 28.78 20.84 -15.56
N GLY A 18 29.50 20.29 -16.54
CA GLY A 18 29.47 18.84 -16.83
C GLY A 18 29.94 17.99 -15.64
N ILE A 19 31.04 18.42 -14.99
CA ILE A 19 31.53 17.70 -13.79
C ILE A 19 30.54 17.75 -12.63
N LEU A 20 29.93 18.90 -12.37
CA LEU A 20 28.93 19.06 -11.31
C LEU A 20 27.70 18.21 -11.59
N LEU A 21 27.23 18.15 -12.82
CA LEU A 21 26.09 17.36 -13.24
C LEU A 21 26.37 15.87 -13.10
N PHE A 22 27.56 15.43 -13.49
CA PHE A 22 28.01 14.05 -13.32
C PHE A 22 28.11 13.65 -11.85
N ALA A 23 28.68 14.52 -11.00
CA ALA A 23 28.75 14.29 -9.56
C ALA A 23 27.35 14.20 -8.93
N PHE A 24 26.43 15.09 -9.32
CA PHE A 24 25.04 15.06 -8.86
C PHE A 24 24.33 13.73 -9.23
N LEU A 25 24.47 13.30 -10.48
CA LEU A 25 23.89 12.03 -10.93
C LEU A 25 24.49 10.83 -10.19
N GLY A 26 25.80 10.86 -9.93
CA GLY A 26 26.48 9.84 -9.15
C GLY A 26 25.95 9.73 -7.72
N ILE A 27 25.75 10.85 -7.04
CA ILE A 27 25.17 10.88 -5.69
C ILE A 27 23.73 10.34 -5.72
N ARG A 28 22.91 10.76 -6.67
CA ARG A 28 21.55 10.26 -6.83
C ARG A 28 21.52 8.75 -7.04
N PHE A 29 22.40 8.23 -7.88
CA PHE A 29 22.56 6.79 -8.12
C PHE A 29 22.92 6.04 -6.83
N LEU A 30 23.87 6.54 -6.05
CA LEU A 30 24.27 5.94 -4.77
C LEU A 30 23.14 5.93 -3.76
N VAL A 31 22.31 6.99 -3.69
CA VAL A 31 21.14 7.03 -2.82
C VAL A 31 20.11 5.99 -3.23
N VAL A 32 19.81 5.87 -4.52
CA VAL A 32 18.88 4.84 -5.02
C VAL A 32 19.41 3.44 -4.74
N LEU A 33 20.69 3.20 -4.99
CA LEU A 33 21.34 1.91 -4.73
C LEU A 33 21.30 1.57 -3.23
N SER A 34 21.60 2.54 -2.36
CA SER A 34 21.54 2.36 -0.91
C SER A 34 20.12 2.02 -0.43
N ASN A 35 19.10 2.67 -0.99
CA ASN A 35 17.72 2.37 -0.67
C ASN A 35 17.31 0.97 -1.15
N LEU A 36 17.77 0.57 -2.33
CA LEU A 36 17.51 -0.77 -2.87
C LEU A 36 18.16 -1.87 -2.00
N LEU A 37 19.39 -1.64 -1.54
CA LEU A 37 20.12 -2.58 -0.68
C LEU A 37 19.58 -2.60 0.77
N ARG A 38 19.03 -1.47 1.24
CA ARG A 38 18.39 -1.34 2.56
C ARG A 38 16.91 -1.74 2.56
N SER A 39 16.32 -1.99 1.40
CA SER A 39 14.97 -2.54 1.32
C SER A 39 14.96 -3.85 2.11
N ASN A 40 14.67 -3.75 3.40
CA ASN A 40 14.40 -4.88 4.26
C ASN A 40 13.22 -5.61 3.63
N LYS A 41 13.49 -6.72 2.99
CA LYS A 41 12.43 -7.69 2.73
C LYS A 41 11.82 -7.94 4.10
N LEU A 42 10.52 -7.70 4.23
CA LEU A 42 9.79 -8.15 5.41
C LEU A 42 10.14 -9.64 5.55
N ASP A 43 11.06 -9.94 6.46
CA ASP A 43 11.32 -11.32 6.82
C ASP A 43 9.95 -11.88 7.21
N ARG A 44 9.60 -13.00 6.64
CA ARG A 44 8.45 -13.75 7.12
C ARG A 44 8.77 -14.07 8.56
N CYS A 45 8.24 -13.25 9.46
CA CYS A 45 8.22 -13.57 10.88
C CYS A 45 7.55 -14.95 10.94
N THR A 46 8.33 -15.96 11.22
CA THR A 46 7.78 -17.29 11.40
C THR A 46 7.01 -17.22 12.72
N LEU A 47 5.68 -17.27 12.63
CA LEU A 47 4.78 -17.33 13.79
C LEU A 47 5.11 -18.49 14.77
N ALA A 48 6.03 -19.37 14.38
CA ALA A 48 6.57 -20.44 15.21
C ALA A 48 7.23 -19.96 16.51
N ASP A 49 7.64 -18.70 16.59
CA ASP A 49 8.27 -18.12 17.78
C ASP A 49 7.28 -17.41 18.73
N LEU A 50 6.00 -17.26 18.35
CA LEU A 50 4.97 -16.65 19.17
C LEU A 50 4.14 -17.75 19.85
N ASN A 51 4.11 -17.76 21.19
CA ASN A 51 3.15 -18.57 21.93
C ASN A 51 1.73 -18.09 21.59
N GLU A 52 0.78 -19.00 21.37
CA GLU A 52 -0.62 -18.66 21.06
C GLU A 52 -1.24 -17.68 22.07
N SER A 53 -0.78 -17.72 23.33
CA SER A 53 -1.22 -16.83 24.40
C SER A 53 -0.67 -15.39 24.28
N GLU A 54 0.31 -15.13 23.42
CA GLU A 54 0.97 -13.82 23.23
C GLU A 54 0.54 -13.12 21.95
N THR A 55 -0.24 -13.77 21.09
CA THR A 55 -0.71 -13.16 19.86
C THR A 55 -1.86 -12.20 20.13
N PRO A 56 -1.69 -10.86 19.91
CA PRO A 56 -2.75 -9.91 20.12
C PRO A 56 -3.89 -10.13 19.10
N MET A 57 -5.12 -9.80 19.49
CA MET A 57 -6.24 -9.82 18.57
C MET A 57 -6.10 -8.69 17.54
N VAL A 58 -6.24 -9.01 16.26
CA VAL A 58 -6.15 -8.07 15.14
C VAL A 58 -7.52 -7.89 14.50
N SER A 59 -8.05 -6.68 14.47
CA SER A 59 -9.28 -6.36 13.74
C SER A 59 -8.92 -5.83 12.34
N ILE A 60 -9.35 -6.53 11.31
CA ILE A 60 -9.16 -6.15 9.91
C ILE A 60 -10.42 -5.42 9.44
N LEU A 61 -10.30 -4.12 9.19
CA LEU A 61 -11.41 -3.28 8.74
C LEU A 61 -11.37 -3.16 7.21
N ILE A 62 -12.43 -3.58 6.53
CA ILE A 62 -12.51 -3.58 5.07
C ILE A 62 -13.69 -2.72 4.63
N PRO A 63 -13.45 -1.49 4.12
CA PRO A 63 -14.49 -0.75 3.43
C PRO A 63 -14.72 -1.35 2.04
N ALA A 64 -15.97 -1.66 1.71
CA ALA A 64 -16.34 -2.25 0.44
C ALA A 64 -17.47 -1.45 -0.22
N ARG A 65 -17.32 -1.19 -1.52
CA ARG A 65 -18.37 -0.60 -2.35
C ARG A 65 -18.22 -1.09 -3.78
N ASN A 66 -19.18 -1.89 -4.25
CA ASN A 66 -19.20 -2.48 -5.60
C ASN A 66 -17.92 -3.30 -5.89
N GLU A 67 -17.58 -4.19 -4.96
CA GLU A 67 -16.38 -5.04 -5.01
C GLU A 67 -16.68 -6.52 -5.26
N GLU A 68 -17.81 -6.83 -5.93
CA GLU A 68 -18.25 -8.22 -6.19
C GLU A 68 -17.16 -9.12 -6.80
N LYS A 69 -16.28 -8.53 -7.64
CA LYS A 69 -15.23 -9.28 -8.36
C LYS A 69 -14.02 -9.61 -7.50
N ASN A 70 -13.72 -8.74 -6.52
CA ASN A 70 -12.46 -8.80 -5.77
C ASN A 70 -12.65 -9.34 -4.35
N LEU A 71 -13.83 -9.11 -3.76
CA LEU A 71 -14.08 -9.37 -2.35
C LEU A 71 -13.92 -10.86 -1.99
N THR A 72 -14.41 -11.76 -2.83
CA THR A 72 -14.27 -13.20 -2.63
C THR A 72 -12.80 -13.61 -2.54
N ASN A 73 -11.99 -13.18 -3.50
CA ASN A 73 -10.55 -13.50 -3.53
C ASN A 73 -9.84 -12.94 -2.29
N LEU A 74 -10.16 -11.69 -1.90
CA LEU A 74 -9.58 -11.06 -0.71
C LEU A 74 -9.90 -11.85 0.56
N LEU A 75 -11.17 -12.24 0.76
CA LEU A 75 -11.58 -12.98 1.95
C LEU A 75 -10.98 -14.39 1.99
N ASP A 76 -10.88 -15.05 0.85
CA ASP A 76 -10.23 -16.34 0.73
C ASP A 76 -8.73 -16.27 1.01
N ASP A 77 -8.06 -15.19 0.59
CA ASP A 77 -6.62 -15.01 0.86
C ASP A 77 -6.35 -14.67 2.33
N ILE A 78 -7.20 -13.85 2.97
CA ILE A 78 -7.09 -13.59 4.41
C ILE A 78 -7.34 -14.88 5.20
N SER A 79 -8.30 -15.71 4.79
CA SER A 79 -8.61 -16.98 5.47
C SER A 79 -7.47 -18.01 5.43
N LYS A 80 -6.53 -17.86 4.49
CA LYS A 80 -5.31 -18.68 4.40
C LYS A 80 -4.15 -18.14 5.25
N SER A 81 -4.36 -17.03 5.97
CA SER A 81 -3.35 -16.48 6.85
C SER A 81 -2.95 -17.47 7.92
N SER A 82 -1.66 -17.51 8.24
CA SER A 82 -1.15 -18.31 9.37
C SER A 82 -1.42 -17.66 10.73
N TYR A 83 -1.88 -16.40 10.76
CA TYR A 83 -2.27 -15.70 11.98
C TYR A 83 -3.73 -16.02 12.30
N ASN A 84 -4.01 -16.61 13.47
CA ASN A 84 -5.33 -17.13 13.80
C ASN A 84 -6.16 -16.22 14.72
N ASN A 85 -5.53 -15.26 15.43
CA ASN A 85 -6.22 -14.38 16.37
C ASN A 85 -6.65 -13.07 15.72
N PHE A 86 -7.61 -13.14 14.79
CA PHE A 86 -8.12 -11.95 14.11
C PHE A 86 -9.64 -12.01 13.93
N GLU A 87 -10.22 -10.84 13.69
CA GLU A 87 -11.58 -10.66 13.18
C GLU A 87 -11.57 -9.78 11.92
N ILE A 88 -12.56 -9.98 11.08
CA ILE A 88 -12.80 -9.15 9.89
C ILE A 88 -14.09 -8.38 10.09
N ILE A 89 -14.05 -7.06 9.94
CA ILE A 89 -15.23 -6.20 9.97
C ILE A 89 -15.34 -5.52 8.61
N ILE A 90 -16.36 -5.92 7.84
CA ILE A 90 -16.59 -5.38 6.50
C ILE A 90 -17.65 -4.28 6.59
N TYR A 91 -17.33 -3.08 6.10
CA TYR A 91 -18.27 -1.99 5.99
C TYR A 91 -18.73 -1.88 4.53
N ASP A 92 -19.99 -2.25 4.27
CA ASP A 92 -20.60 -2.08 2.95
C ASP A 92 -21.15 -0.66 2.80
N ASP A 93 -20.52 0.15 1.95
CA ASP A 93 -20.93 1.53 1.67
C ASP A 93 -22.01 1.57 0.56
N ASN A 94 -23.18 1.01 0.86
CA ASN A 94 -24.34 0.98 -0.04
C ASN A 94 -24.00 0.43 -1.44
N SER A 95 -23.46 -0.75 -1.52
CA SER A 95 -23.20 -1.44 -2.79
C SER A 95 -24.51 -1.70 -3.55
N THR A 96 -24.43 -1.60 -4.86
CA THR A 96 -25.56 -1.82 -5.79
C THR A 96 -25.42 -3.10 -6.60
N ASP A 97 -24.29 -3.80 -6.44
CA ASP A 97 -23.96 -5.09 -7.05
C ASP A 97 -24.08 -6.24 -6.05
N GLU A 98 -23.53 -7.41 -6.35
CA GLU A 98 -23.58 -8.61 -5.49
C GLU A 98 -22.67 -8.52 -4.24
N THR A 99 -22.01 -7.41 -3.97
CA THR A 99 -21.09 -7.25 -2.84
C THR A 99 -21.73 -7.62 -1.52
N LEU A 100 -22.94 -7.09 -1.24
CA LEU A 100 -23.63 -7.34 0.03
C LEU A 100 -24.01 -8.83 0.19
N SER A 101 -24.45 -9.49 -0.88
CA SER A 101 -24.80 -10.90 -0.84
C SER A 101 -23.59 -11.79 -0.55
N ILE A 102 -22.44 -11.44 -1.12
CA ILE A 102 -21.14 -12.10 -0.83
C ILE A 102 -20.77 -11.92 0.64
N ILE A 103 -20.85 -10.71 1.17
CA ILE A 103 -20.54 -10.40 2.58
C ILE A 103 -21.42 -11.25 3.52
N GLN A 104 -22.72 -11.30 3.28
CA GLN A 104 -23.66 -12.06 4.09
C GLN A 104 -23.36 -13.56 4.06
N LYS A 105 -23.02 -14.10 2.90
CA LYS A 105 -22.63 -15.49 2.74
C LYS A 105 -21.37 -15.82 3.56
N TYR A 106 -20.36 -14.97 3.52
CA TYR A 106 -19.12 -15.20 4.27
C TYR A 106 -19.33 -15.01 5.78
N SER A 107 -20.08 -14.01 6.23
CA SER A 107 -20.37 -13.80 7.65
C SER A 107 -21.22 -14.93 8.26
N SER A 108 -22.07 -15.59 7.47
CA SER A 108 -22.81 -16.77 7.90
C SER A 108 -21.93 -18.03 7.98
N LYS A 109 -20.86 -18.09 7.19
CA LYS A 109 -19.93 -19.22 7.15
C LYS A 109 -18.84 -19.14 8.21
N TYR A 110 -18.37 -17.92 8.53
CA TYR A 110 -17.22 -17.70 9.39
C TYR A 110 -17.55 -16.75 10.56
N ASN A 111 -17.45 -17.22 11.79
CA ASN A 111 -17.80 -16.46 13.00
C ASN A 111 -16.91 -15.22 13.24
N TYR A 112 -15.70 -15.22 12.66
CA TYR A 112 -14.77 -14.11 12.76
C TYR A 112 -15.01 -13.01 11.71
N ILE A 113 -15.99 -13.20 10.79
CA ILE A 113 -16.38 -12.20 9.81
C ILE A 113 -17.68 -11.53 10.25
N LYS A 114 -17.61 -10.24 10.51
CA LYS A 114 -18.75 -9.37 10.85
C LYS A 114 -18.93 -8.34 9.73
N TYR A 115 -20.13 -7.79 9.60
CA TYR A 115 -20.34 -6.72 8.66
C TYR A 115 -21.26 -5.64 9.22
N ILE A 116 -21.13 -4.45 8.66
CA ILE A 116 -21.94 -3.27 8.92
C ILE A 116 -22.42 -2.77 7.57
N HIS A 117 -23.73 -2.65 7.40
CA HIS A 117 -24.31 -2.02 6.22
C HIS A 117 -24.37 -0.52 6.43
N GLY A 118 -23.80 0.26 5.51
CA GLY A 118 -23.74 1.71 5.56
C GLY A 118 -25.14 2.32 5.42
N ARG A 119 -25.35 3.45 6.09
CA ARG A 119 -26.58 4.23 5.89
C ARG A 119 -26.46 5.04 4.60
N PRO A 120 -27.56 5.26 3.86
CA PRO A 120 -27.54 6.16 2.72
C PRO A 120 -26.99 7.53 3.12
N LEU A 121 -26.11 8.08 2.30
CA LEU A 121 -25.58 9.42 2.52
C LEU A 121 -26.72 10.45 2.49
N GLN A 122 -26.66 11.44 3.36
CA GLN A 122 -27.61 12.55 3.33
C GLN A 122 -27.51 13.29 1.98
N SER A 123 -28.64 13.78 1.47
CA SER A 123 -28.70 14.53 0.21
C SER A 123 -27.70 15.69 0.23
N GLY A 124 -26.81 15.73 -0.78
CA GLY A 124 -25.76 16.75 -0.91
C GLY A 124 -24.40 16.37 -0.34
N TRP A 125 -24.26 15.18 0.24
CA TRP A 125 -22.97 14.68 0.76
C TRP A 125 -22.27 13.79 -0.28
N ASN A 126 -21.06 14.17 -0.69
CA ASN A 126 -20.31 13.45 -1.71
C ASN A 126 -19.30 12.44 -1.14
N GLY A 127 -19.38 12.11 0.14
CA GLY A 127 -18.55 11.06 0.77
C GLY A 127 -17.04 11.30 0.81
N LYS A 128 -16.57 12.44 0.28
CA LYS A 128 -15.17 12.85 0.31
C LYS A 128 -15.07 14.26 0.87
N GLN A 129 -14.79 14.36 2.15
CA GLN A 129 -14.22 15.57 2.74
C GLN A 129 -13.02 15.17 3.58
#